data_dce3aa4512f76836f9632a046ba20e1a
#
_entry.id   dce3aa4512f76836f9632a046ba20e1a
#
_cell.length_a   1.000
_cell.length_b   1.000
_cell.length_c   1.000
_cell.angle_alpha   90.00
_cell.angle_beta   90.00
_cell.angle_gamma   90.00
#
_symmetry.space_group_name_H-M   'P 1'
#
loop_
_entity.id
_entity.type
_entity.pdbx_description
1 polymer ?
#
loop_
_entity_poly.entity_id
_entity_poly.type
_entity_poly.pdbx_seq_one_letter_code
_entity_poly.pdbx_strand_id
1 'polypeptide(L)'
;MAFNILKAAGAFALIALSATTTLAQTDPLGNAPAQRSDTSTIIVGSADFPESQLLATIYAKALAAKGIKTETKLSIGSREVYMPALLDGSIDLMPEYAGATLSYLDKNATAHSPADVAAALTKALPEGVVMLTPSAAQDSDGVAVTRATAEKYKLKTIADLKPVASELVLGGPPEWKTRKEGIIGLKELYGLEFKSFKSLDVGGPLTLSALLNDQVQAANLFSTDPAIAANDLIILEDIKNLFPAQNIVPVMAKAKVNDTVTKTLDAVSAALTTKDLIVMNGRLANHDSFDVVAEEWLTTHKLN
;
A
#
# COMPACT_ATOMS: atom_id res chain seq x y z
N MET A 1 90.23 -8.26 48.98
CA MET A 1 90.65 -9.43 48.19
C MET A 1 89.50 -9.80 47.26
N ALA A 2 89.63 -9.47 46.00
CA ALA A 2 89.76 -10.35 44.86
C ALA A 2 88.53 -11.29 44.74
N PHE A 3 87.75 -11.41 43.68
CA PHE A 3 88.10 -11.58 42.26
C PHE A 3 86.87 -11.39 41.37
N ASN A 4 87.04 -10.78 40.23
CA ASN A 4 86.18 -10.78 39.08
C ASN A 4 85.76 -12.17 38.57
N ILE A 5 84.62 -12.35 37.97
CA ILE A 5 84.51 -13.03 36.67
C ILE A 5 83.24 -12.56 35.95
N LEU A 6 83.49 -12.09 34.76
CA LEU A 6 82.58 -11.70 33.68
C LEU A 6 81.97 -12.93 33.01
N LYS A 7 80.68 -13.01 32.78
CA LYS A 7 80.11 -13.83 31.68
C LYS A 7 78.89 -13.16 31.05
N ALA A 8 79.03 -12.82 29.78
CA ALA A 8 78.04 -12.41 28.88
C ALA A 8 77.10 -13.59 28.48
N ALA A 9 75.85 -13.39 28.41
CA ALA A 9 74.95 -14.28 27.70
C ALA A 9 73.74 -13.47 27.12
N GLY A 10 73.52 -13.68 25.85
CA GLY A 10 72.78 -12.88 24.94
C GLY A 10 71.28 -12.79 25.25
N ALA A 11 70.74 -11.66 24.91
CA ALA A 11 69.27 -11.37 24.88
C ALA A 11 68.69 -11.88 23.60
N PHE A 12 67.84 -12.89 23.66
CA PHE A 12 66.90 -13.21 22.61
C PHE A 12 65.57 -12.40 22.85
N ALA A 13 65.37 -11.39 22.05
CA ALA A 13 64.09 -10.66 22.03
C ALA A 13 63.09 -11.47 21.27
N LEU A 14 62.14 -12.08 21.98
CA LEU A 14 60.85 -12.59 21.36
C LEU A 14 59.91 -11.41 21.16
N ILE A 15 59.76 -11.01 19.90
CA ILE A 15 58.68 -10.11 19.50
C ILE A 15 57.39 -10.94 19.45
N ALA A 16 56.56 -10.83 20.48
CA ALA A 16 55.19 -11.35 20.45
C ALA A 16 54.32 -10.41 19.61
N LEU A 17 54.01 -10.87 18.41
CA LEU A 17 53.04 -10.19 17.51
C LEU A 17 51.62 -10.42 18.07
N SER A 18 51.13 -9.49 18.88
CA SER A 18 49.77 -9.50 19.37
C SER A 18 48.82 -9.15 18.22
N ALA A 19 48.23 -10.17 17.56
CA ALA A 19 47.13 -9.99 16.66
C ALA A 19 45.89 -9.58 17.48
N THR A 20 45.60 -8.30 17.54
CA THR A 20 44.31 -7.78 18.03
C THR A 20 43.24 -8.11 17.00
N THR A 21 42.50 -9.19 17.20
CA THR A 21 41.24 -9.42 16.51
C THR A 21 40.26 -8.41 17.06
N THR A 22 40.03 -7.34 16.30
CA THR A 22 38.86 -6.46 16.47
C THR A 22 37.62 -7.29 16.16
N LEU A 23 36.95 -7.78 17.21
CA LEU A 23 35.56 -8.22 17.10
C LEU A 23 34.73 -6.96 16.74
N ALA A 24 34.36 -6.86 15.48
CA ALA A 24 33.34 -5.92 15.08
C ALA A 24 32.07 -6.29 15.87
N GLN A 25 31.72 -5.50 16.87
CA GLN A 25 30.40 -5.53 17.49
C GLN A 25 29.42 -5.13 16.42
N THR A 26 28.73 -6.12 15.85
CA THR A 26 27.53 -5.84 15.05
C THR A 26 26.47 -5.29 16.00
N ASP A 27 26.12 -4.03 15.82
CA ASP A 27 25.00 -3.41 16.50
C ASP A 27 23.74 -4.20 16.14
N PRO A 28 23.07 -4.88 17.09
CA PRO A 28 21.88 -5.68 16.81
C PRO A 28 20.66 -4.83 16.39
N LEU A 29 20.77 -3.50 16.40
CA LEU A 29 19.76 -2.52 15.95
C LEU A 29 20.21 -1.74 14.72
N GLY A 30 21.37 -2.02 14.16
CA GLY A 30 21.83 -1.45 12.90
C GLY A 30 21.02 -2.02 11.75
N ASN A 31 20.03 -1.30 11.28
CA ASN A 31 19.27 -1.56 10.06
C ASN A 31 20.15 -1.37 8.81
N ALA A 32 21.10 -2.26 8.59
CA ALA A 32 21.60 -2.47 7.24
C ALA A 32 20.54 -3.29 6.51
N PRO A 33 19.99 -2.83 5.36
CA PRO A 33 19.05 -3.64 4.60
C PRO A 33 19.73 -4.98 4.30
N ALA A 34 19.05 -6.07 4.63
CA ALA A 34 19.55 -7.41 4.34
C ALA A 34 19.77 -7.51 2.84
N GLN A 35 21.01 -7.50 2.37
CA GLN A 35 21.33 -7.72 0.98
C GLN A 35 20.80 -9.11 0.58
N ARG A 36 19.76 -9.13 -0.25
CA ARG A 36 19.20 -10.37 -0.77
C ARG A 36 20.26 -11.09 -1.61
N SER A 37 20.47 -12.37 -1.32
CA SER A 37 21.38 -13.22 -2.08
C SER A 37 20.85 -13.55 -3.47
N ASP A 38 19.54 -13.55 -3.69
CA ASP A 38 18.87 -13.80 -4.99
C ASP A 38 18.23 -12.50 -5.52
N THR A 39 18.94 -11.86 -6.45
CA THR A 39 18.45 -10.66 -7.16
C THR A 39 17.57 -10.98 -8.37
N SER A 40 17.46 -12.26 -8.77
CA SER A 40 16.66 -12.69 -9.93
C SER A 40 15.17 -12.79 -9.59
N THR A 41 14.81 -13.01 -8.33
CA THR A 41 13.43 -13.10 -7.86
C THR A 41 12.81 -11.71 -7.74
N ILE A 42 11.56 -11.55 -8.21
CA ILE A 42 10.73 -10.35 -7.96
C ILE A 42 9.83 -10.63 -6.75
N ILE A 43 10.00 -9.84 -5.69
CA ILE A 43 9.14 -9.92 -4.51
C ILE A 43 7.99 -8.93 -4.67
N VAL A 44 6.76 -9.47 -4.74
CA VAL A 44 5.54 -8.68 -4.88
C VAL A 44 4.93 -8.48 -3.49
N GLY A 45 4.84 -7.23 -3.06
CA GLY A 45 4.22 -6.86 -1.79
C GLY A 45 2.75 -6.51 -1.93
N SER A 46 2.02 -6.49 -0.80
CA SER A 46 0.67 -5.93 -0.72
C SER A 46 0.46 -5.13 0.56
N ALA A 47 -0.52 -4.22 0.52
CA ALA A 47 -1.13 -3.68 1.73
C ALA A 47 -1.92 -4.75 2.49
N ASP A 48 -2.48 -4.40 3.65
CA ASP A 48 -3.14 -5.32 4.59
C ASP A 48 -4.65 -5.48 4.37
N PHE A 49 -5.15 -5.18 3.17
CA PHE A 49 -6.55 -5.39 2.80
C PHE A 49 -6.69 -6.34 1.58
N PRO A 50 -7.83 -7.02 1.44
CA PRO A 50 -7.99 -8.16 0.52
C PRO A 50 -7.72 -7.83 -0.95
N GLU A 51 -8.21 -6.68 -1.48
CA GLU A 51 -8.01 -6.31 -2.88
C GLU A 51 -6.53 -6.14 -3.22
N SER A 52 -5.75 -5.46 -2.37
CA SER A 52 -4.32 -5.31 -2.59
C SER A 52 -3.58 -6.65 -2.59
N GLN A 53 -3.97 -7.59 -1.71
CA GLN A 53 -3.40 -8.93 -1.65
C GLN A 53 -3.73 -9.73 -2.92
N LEU A 54 -4.96 -9.62 -3.42
CA LEU A 54 -5.37 -10.24 -4.68
C LEU A 54 -4.60 -9.68 -5.88
N LEU A 55 -4.50 -8.36 -5.99
CA LEU A 55 -3.75 -7.71 -7.07
C LEU A 55 -2.26 -8.11 -7.07
N ALA A 56 -1.64 -8.20 -5.89
CA ALA A 56 -0.27 -8.70 -5.75
C ALA A 56 -0.16 -10.16 -6.20
N THR A 57 -1.15 -11.00 -5.88
CA THR A 57 -1.20 -12.40 -6.32
C THR A 57 -1.37 -12.49 -7.84
N ILE A 58 -2.21 -11.65 -8.45
CA ILE A 58 -2.37 -11.56 -9.91
C ILE A 58 -1.04 -11.19 -10.57
N TYR A 59 -0.34 -10.16 -10.09
CA TYR A 59 0.94 -9.74 -10.64
C TYR A 59 1.99 -10.84 -10.53
N ALA A 60 2.10 -11.49 -9.36
CA ALA A 60 3.05 -12.58 -9.15
C ALA A 60 2.79 -13.76 -10.10
N LYS A 61 1.53 -14.20 -10.24
CA LYS A 61 1.15 -15.32 -11.11
C LYS A 61 1.34 -14.97 -12.60
N ALA A 62 0.98 -13.77 -13.03
CA ALA A 62 1.18 -13.32 -14.40
C ALA A 62 2.67 -13.32 -14.79
N LEU A 63 3.53 -12.81 -13.91
CA LEU A 63 4.99 -12.82 -14.10
C LEU A 63 5.54 -14.25 -14.10
N ALA A 64 5.09 -15.11 -13.17
CA ALA A 64 5.50 -16.50 -13.10
C ALA A 64 5.14 -17.28 -14.37
N ALA A 65 3.97 -17.02 -14.97
CA ALA A 65 3.55 -17.62 -16.25
C ALA A 65 4.47 -17.24 -17.42
N LYS A 66 5.25 -16.17 -17.31
CA LYS A 66 6.27 -15.75 -18.29
C LYS A 66 7.69 -16.18 -17.88
N GLY A 67 7.82 -17.10 -16.92
CA GLY A 67 9.10 -17.67 -16.48
C GLY A 67 9.89 -16.78 -15.53
N ILE A 68 9.30 -15.72 -15.00
CA ILE A 68 9.94 -14.85 -14.01
C ILE A 68 9.71 -15.45 -12.63
N LYS A 69 10.78 -15.65 -11.88
CA LYS A 69 10.68 -16.13 -10.49
C LYS A 69 10.08 -15.04 -9.60
N THR A 70 9.01 -15.38 -8.92
CA THR A 70 8.28 -14.44 -8.05
C THR A 70 8.09 -15.02 -6.65
N GLU A 71 8.04 -14.15 -5.66
CA GLU A 71 7.59 -14.43 -4.30
C GLU A 71 6.59 -13.37 -3.88
N THR A 72 5.65 -13.70 -3.00
CA THR A 72 4.71 -12.73 -2.46
C THR A 72 4.99 -12.45 -0.98
N LYS A 73 4.91 -11.17 -0.59
CA LYS A 73 4.84 -10.72 0.81
C LYS A 73 3.54 -9.97 0.98
N LEU A 74 2.50 -10.70 1.37
CA LEU A 74 1.16 -10.14 1.52
C LEU A 74 0.96 -9.55 2.91
N SER A 75 -0.03 -8.63 3.01
CA SER A 75 -0.46 -8.04 4.29
C SER A 75 0.68 -7.36 5.08
N ILE A 76 1.52 -6.56 4.40
CA ILE A 76 2.66 -5.88 5.04
C ILE A 76 2.18 -4.79 6.00
N GLY A 77 1.07 -4.12 5.69
CA GLY A 77 0.52 -3.01 6.44
C GLY A 77 0.10 -1.84 5.55
N SER A 78 0.00 -0.65 6.15
CA SER A 78 -0.34 0.58 5.41
C SER A 78 0.82 1.07 4.53
N ARG A 79 0.56 2.09 3.68
CA ARG A 79 1.55 2.67 2.76
C ARG A 79 2.78 3.19 3.50
N GLU A 80 2.60 3.69 4.69
CA GLU A 80 3.67 4.18 5.56
C GLU A 80 4.65 3.06 5.97
N VAL A 81 4.22 1.79 5.89
CA VAL A 81 5.05 0.60 6.19
C VAL A 81 5.66 0.02 4.91
N TYR A 82 4.87 -0.22 3.85
CA TYR A 82 5.37 -0.91 2.68
C TYR A 82 6.14 -0.02 1.70
N MET A 83 5.90 1.30 1.67
CA MET A 83 6.68 2.18 0.80
C MET A 83 8.18 2.23 1.19
N PRO A 84 8.55 2.34 2.47
CA PRO A 84 9.93 2.12 2.90
C PRO A 84 10.50 0.77 2.47
N ALA A 85 9.72 -0.32 2.58
CA ALA A 85 10.16 -1.66 2.16
C ALA A 85 10.41 -1.78 0.65
N LEU A 86 9.70 -1.01 -0.18
CA LEU A 86 9.97 -0.90 -1.61
C LEU A 86 11.26 -0.11 -1.88
N LEU A 87 11.50 0.95 -1.11
CA LEU A 87 12.68 1.81 -1.27
C LEU A 87 13.98 1.11 -0.80
N ASP A 88 13.92 0.30 0.27
CA ASP A 88 15.06 -0.44 0.77
C ASP A 88 15.29 -1.77 0.04
N GLY A 89 14.40 -2.13 -0.90
CA GLY A 89 14.47 -3.34 -1.68
C GLY A 89 14.03 -4.61 -0.95
N SER A 90 13.34 -4.52 0.19
CA SER A 90 12.73 -5.67 0.87
C SER A 90 11.58 -6.27 0.06
N ILE A 91 10.94 -5.47 -0.78
CA ILE A 91 10.00 -5.84 -1.85
C ILE A 91 10.40 -5.13 -3.14
N ASP A 92 9.93 -5.63 -4.30
CA ASP A 92 10.30 -5.10 -5.61
C ASP A 92 9.13 -4.49 -6.38
N LEU A 93 7.91 -4.91 -6.09
CA LEU A 93 6.69 -4.56 -6.83
C LEU A 93 5.51 -4.45 -5.88
N MET A 94 4.68 -3.42 -6.06
CA MET A 94 3.42 -3.20 -5.36
C MET A 94 2.31 -2.89 -6.36
N PRO A 95 1.10 -3.46 -6.21
CA PRO A 95 -0.11 -2.85 -6.74
C PRO A 95 -0.42 -1.60 -5.93
N GLU A 96 -0.53 -0.46 -6.58
CA GLU A 96 -0.79 0.82 -5.97
C GLU A 96 -2.02 1.52 -6.56
N TYR A 97 -2.51 2.50 -5.82
CA TYR A 97 -3.63 3.37 -6.17
C TYR A 97 -3.04 4.75 -6.45
N ALA A 98 -3.11 5.19 -7.71
CA ALA A 98 -2.30 6.31 -8.21
C ALA A 98 -2.48 7.61 -7.40
N GLY A 99 -3.72 7.98 -7.10
CA GLY A 99 -4.00 9.21 -6.35
C GLY A 99 -3.52 9.18 -4.91
N ALA A 100 -3.77 8.06 -4.20
CA ALA A 100 -3.34 7.90 -2.81
C ALA A 100 -1.81 7.82 -2.70
N THR A 101 -1.14 7.20 -3.68
CA THR A 101 0.32 7.18 -3.76
C THR A 101 0.87 8.59 -4.02
N LEU A 102 0.25 9.34 -4.92
CA LEU A 102 0.63 10.73 -5.17
C LEU A 102 0.48 11.58 -3.90
N SER A 103 -0.66 11.51 -3.22
CA SER A 103 -0.90 12.26 -1.98
C SER A 103 0.06 11.88 -0.85
N TYR A 104 0.50 10.63 -0.79
CA TYR A 104 1.52 10.18 0.16
C TYR A 104 2.88 10.81 -0.12
N LEU A 105 3.29 10.86 -1.40
CA LEU A 105 4.58 11.39 -1.82
C LEU A 105 4.62 12.92 -1.88
N ASP A 106 3.52 13.55 -2.29
CA ASP A 106 3.36 15.01 -2.34
C ASP A 106 2.03 15.44 -1.72
N LYS A 107 2.10 15.88 -0.47
CA LYS A 107 0.93 16.35 0.29
C LYS A 107 0.26 17.60 -0.30
N ASN A 108 0.96 18.31 -1.20
CA ASN A 108 0.46 19.52 -1.87
C ASN A 108 -0.07 19.24 -3.28
N ALA A 109 -0.07 17.97 -3.71
CA ALA A 109 -0.59 17.62 -5.02
C ALA A 109 -2.04 18.08 -5.20
N THR A 110 -2.33 18.63 -6.40
CA THR A 110 -3.65 19.13 -6.79
C THR A 110 -4.21 18.44 -8.02
N ALA A 111 -3.54 17.40 -8.50
CA ALA A 111 -4.00 16.59 -9.63
C ALA A 111 -5.20 15.74 -9.22
N HIS A 112 -6.25 15.71 -10.07
CA HIS A 112 -7.47 14.96 -9.79
C HIS A 112 -7.86 14.00 -10.92
N SER A 113 -7.63 14.40 -12.19
CA SER A 113 -7.96 13.52 -13.31
C SER A 113 -6.97 12.35 -13.43
N PRO A 114 -7.36 11.20 -14.00
CA PRO A 114 -6.45 10.07 -14.21
C PRO A 114 -5.13 10.45 -14.90
N ALA A 115 -5.19 11.27 -15.94
CA ALA A 115 -4.01 11.69 -16.70
C ALA A 115 -3.09 12.61 -15.88
N ASP A 116 -3.67 13.60 -15.17
CA ASP A 116 -2.90 14.53 -14.35
C ASP A 116 -2.28 13.84 -13.15
N VAL A 117 -3.02 12.93 -12.51
CA VAL A 117 -2.52 12.11 -11.38
C VAL A 117 -1.36 11.24 -11.83
N ALA A 118 -1.48 10.53 -12.96
CA ALA A 118 -0.40 9.70 -13.48
C ALA A 118 0.85 10.53 -13.83
N ALA A 119 0.67 11.70 -14.47
CA ALA A 119 1.78 12.59 -14.80
C ALA A 119 2.45 13.17 -13.54
N ALA A 120 1.68 13.54 -12.53
CA ALA A 120 2.19 14.06 -11.26
C ALA A 120 2.90 12.96 -10.45
N LEU A 121 2.30 11.76 -10.38
CA LEU A 121 2.89 10.61 -9.69
C LEU A 121 4.24 10.22 -10.30
N THR A 122 4.34 10.17 -11.63
CA THR A 122 5.61 9.89 -12.32
C THR A 122 6.73 10.82 -11.86
N LYS A 123 6.41 12.08 -11.60
CA LYS A 123 7.39 13.09 -11.15
C LYS A 123 7.69 13.00 -9.66
N ALA A 124 6.71 12.57 -8.86
CA ALA A 124 6.82 12.49 -7.40
C ALA A 124 7.52 11.21 -6.92
N LEU A 125 7.57 10.18 -7.77
CA LEU A 125 8.21 8.91 -7.40
C LEU A 125 9.70 9.13 -7.06
N PRO A 126 10.19 8.51 -5.97
CA PRO A 126 11.59 8.58 -5.57
C PRO A 126 12.53 7.96 -6.62
N GLU A 127 13.79 8.40 -6.59
CA GLU A 127 14.82 7.78 -7.43
C GLU A 127 14.88 6.26 -7.17
N GLY A 128 15.00 5.48 -8.25
CA GLY A 128 15.03 4.02 -8.16
C GLY A 128 13.66 3.34 -8.15
N VAL A 129 12.56 4.08 -8.11
CA VAL A 129 11.20 3.56 -8.23
C VAL A 129 10.52 4.09 -9.48
N VAL A 130 9.75 3.26 -10.15
CA VAL A 130 8.98 3.63 -11.33
C VAL A 130 7.55 3.09 -11.24
N MET A 131 6.62 3.75 -11.88
CA MET A 131 5.32 3.18 -12.19
C MET A 131 5.31 2.67 -13.64
N LEU A 132 4.57 1.60 -13.88
CA LEU A 132 4.25 1.13 -15.23
C LEU A 132 2.89 1.69 -15.67
N THR A 133 2.34 1.17 -16.76
CA THR A 133 1.07 1.67 -17.31
C THR A 133 -0.07 1.48 -16.30
N PRO A 134 -0.78 2.54 -15.89
CA PRO A 134 -1.97 2.43 -15.06
C PRO A 134 -3.10 1.69 -15.78
N SER A 135 -3.91 0.94 -15.04
CA SER A 135 -5.13 0.35 -15.58
C SER A 135 -6.25 1.39 -15.70
N ALA A 136 -7.31 1.06 -16.45
CA ALA A 136 -8.55 1.82 -16.44
C ALA A 136 -9.36 1.58 -15.15
N ALA A 137 -9.09 0.47 -14.44
CA ALA A 137 -9.73 0.16 -13.17
C ALA A 137 -9.36 1.19 -12.10
N GLN A 138 -10.35 1.59 -11.33
CA GLN A 138 -10.19 2.48 -10.19
C GLN A 138 -10.86 1.88 -8.97
N ASP A 139 -10.25 2.08 -7.83
CA ASP A 139 -10.86 1.87 -6.53
C ASP A 139 -10.64 3.09 -5.64
N SER A 140 -11.69 3.87 -5.47
CA SER A 140 -11.63 5.17 -4.79
C SER A 140 -12.10 5.07 -3.36
N ASP A 141 -11.38 5.78 -2.48
CA ASP A 141 -11.91 6.11 -1.16
C ASP A 141 -13.26 6.83 -1.26
N GLY A 142 -14.12 6.60 -0.29
CA GLY A 142 -15.39 7.29 -0.18
C GLY A 142 -15.86 7.43 1.25
N VAL A 143 -16.72 8.42 1.49
CA VAL A 143 -17.48 8.55 2.73
C VAL A 143 -18.82 7.88 2.51
N ALA A 144 -19.01 6.73 3.12
CA ALA A 144 -20.24 5.94 3.03
C ALA A 144 -21.13 6.17 4.26
N VAL A 145 -22.43 6.14 4.02
CA VAL A 145 -23.47 6.18 5.05
C VAL A 145 -24.52 5.11 4.77
N THR A 146 -25.31 4.71 5.75
CA THR A 146 -26.50 3.89 5.50
C THR A 146 -27.58 4.70 4.78
N ARG A 147 -28.47 4.03 4.04
CA ARG A 147 -29.63 4.69 3.41
C ARG A 147 -30.47 5.44 4.45
N ALA A 148 -30.70 4.83 5.61
CA ALA A 148 -31.45 5.45 6.70
C ALA A 148 -30.79 6.77 7.16
N THR A 149 -29.46 6.79 7.31
CA THR A 149 -28.70 8.01 7.65
C THR A 149 -28.80 9.06 6.54
N ALA A 150 -28.64 8.62 5.26
CA ALA A 150 -28.77 9.52 4.12
C ALA A 150 -30.15 10.17 4.03
N GLU A 151 -31.21 9.41 4.22
CA GLU A 151 -32.60 9.91 4.20
C GLU A 151 -32.89 10.83 5.38
N LYS A 152 -32.49 10.43 6.60
CA LYS A 152 -32.68 11.22 7.83
C LYS A 152 -32.11 12.63 7.72
N TYR A 153 -30.90 12.74 7.17
CA TYR A 153 -30.16 14.00 7.07
C TYR A 153 -30.15 14.58 5.65
N LYS A 154 -30.83 13.94 4.69
CA LYS A 154 -30.92 14.35 3.28
C LYS A 154 -29.55 14.45 2.60
N LEU A 155 -28.66 13.50 2.89
CA LEU A 155 -27.30 13.48 2.39
C LEU A 155 -27.22 12.91 0.97
N LYS A 156 -26.55 13.61 0.08
CA LYS A 156 -26.18 13.16 -1.27
C LYS A 156 -24.69 13.35 -1.54
N THR A 157 -24.13 14.44 -1.03
CA THR A 157 -22.72 14.82 -1.21
C THR A 157 -22.03 14.88 0.14
N ILE A 158 -20.69 14.84 0.13
CA ILE A 158 -19.89 15.05 1.35
C ILE A 158 -20.18 16.42 1.97
N ALA A 159 -20.48 17.44 1.16
CA ALA A 159 -20.82 18.78 1.66
C ALA A 159 -22.08 18.81 2.52
N ASP A 160 -23.04 17.92 2.25
CA ASP A 160 -24.32 17.86 3.00
C ASP A 160 -24.11 17.40 4.46
N LEU A 161 -22.98 16.83 4.79
CA LEU A 161 -22.64 16.48 6.18
C LEU A 161 -22.40 17.71 7.07
N LYS A 162 -22.08 18.89 6.47
CA LYS A 162 -21.64 20.05 7.24
C LYS A 162 -22.55 20.47 8.39
N PRO A 163 -23.87 20.54 8.23
CA PRO A 163 -24.77 20.96 9.35
C PRO A 163 -24.91 19.91 10.44
N VAL A 164 -24.53 18.65 10.20
CA VAL A 164 -24.76 17.52 11.11
C VAL A 164 -23.50 16.78 11.56
N ALA A 165 -22.34 17.08 10.97
CA ALA A 165 -21.09 16.36 11.26
C ALA A 165 -20.73 16.31 12.75
N SER A 166 -20.99 17.40 13.50
CA SER A 166 -20.73 17.47 14.95
C SER A 166 -21.60 16.53 15.81
N GLU A 167 -22.64 15.94 15.24
CA GLU A 167 -23.47 14.93 15.89
C GLU A 167 -23.04 13.49 15.51
N LEU A 168 -22.28 13.33 14.41
CA LEU A 168 -21.95 12.04 13.79
C LEU A 168 -20.55 11.57 14.18
N VAL A 169 -20.40 10.26 14.32
CA VAL A 169 -19.11 9.58 14.46
C VAL A 169 -18.64 9.12 13.09
N LEU A 170 -17.43 9.48 12.72
CA LEU A 170 -16.76 8.99 11.50
C LEU A 170 -15.93 7.76 11.84
N GLY A 171 -16.06 6.68 11.06
CA GLY A 171 -15.23 5.49 11.14
C GLY A 171 -14.26 5.38 9.98
N GLY A 172 -13.09 4.79 10.22
CA GLY A 172 -12.10 4.54 9.16
C GLY A 172 -10.77 4.05 9.71
N PRO A 173 -9.79 3.76 8.84
CA PRO A 173 -8.48 3.27 9.25
C PRO A 173 -7.72 4.34 10.06
N PRO A 174 -6.81 3.93 10.97
CA PRO A 174 -6.06 4.86 11.81
C PRO A 174 -5.37 5.99 11.04
N GLU A 175 -4.89 5.70 9.84
CA GLU A 175 -4.17 6.62 8.95
C GLU A 175 -5.03 7.80 8.49
N TRP A 176 -6.35 7.66 8.45
CA TRP A 176 -7.28 8.74 8.12
C TRP A 176 -7.21 9.92 9.09
N LYS A 177 -6.62 9.74 10.28
CA LYS A 177 -6.35 10.85 11.23
C LYS A 177 -5.30 11.82 10.70
N THR A 178 -4.37 11.35 9.87
CA THR A 178 -3.19 12.09 9.45
C THR A 178 -3.07 12.28 7.94
N ARG A 179 -3.83 11.53 7.16
CA ARG A 179 -3.86 11.65 5.69
C ARG A 179 -4.79 12.78 5.25
N LYS A 180 -4.46 13.39 4.10
CA LYS A 180 -5.28 14.42 3.46
C LYS A 180 -6.65 13.88 3.03
N GLU A 181 -6.73 12.62 2.60
CA GLU A 181 -7.98 11.94 2.24
C GLU A 181 -8.89 11.66 3.44
N GLY A 182 -8.39 11.79 4.66
CA GLY A 182 -9.13 11.57 5.90
C GLY A 182 -9.66 12.84 6.55
N ILE A 183 -9.55 12.90 7.88
CA ILE A 183 -10.08 13.98 8.70
C ILE A 183 -9.52 15.35 8.29
N ILE A 184 -8.25 15.41 7.93
CA ILE A 184 -7.58 16.67 7.57
C ILE A 184 -8.28 17.30 6.37
N GLY A 185 -8.43 16.59 5.26
CA GLY A 185 -9.05 17.16 4.07
C GLY A 185 -10.56 17.32 4.19
N LEU A 186 -11.25 16.43 4.92
CA LEU A 186 -12.67 16.62 5.24
C LEU A 186 -12.88 17.94 5.99
N LYS A 187 -11.97 18.29 6.91
CA LYS A 187 -12.02 19.58 7.61
C LYS A 187 -11.61 20.75 6.70
N GLU A 188 -10.51 20.64 5.98
CA GLU A 188 -9.96 21.75 5.16
C GLU A 188 -10.84 22.10 3.97
N LEU A 189 -11.30 21.09 3.21
CA LEU A 189 -12.07 21.29 1.99
C LEU A 189 -13.56 21.45 2.26
N TYR A 190 -14.11 20.63 3.15
CA TYR A 190 -15.55 20.59 3.40
C TYR A 190 -15.97 21.30 4.69
N GLY A 191 -15.04 21.64 5.57
CA GLY A 191 -15.31 22.27 6.87
C GLY A 191 -16.04 21.33 7.82
N LEU A 192 -15.78 20.02 7.73
CA LEU A 192 -16.42 19.01 8.55
C LEU A 192 -15.64 18.80 9.85
N GLU A 193 -16.34 18.89 10.96
CA GLU A 193 -15.84 18.54 12.30
C GLU A 193 -16.78 17.49 12.88
N PHE A 194 -16.36 16.22 12.82
CA PHE A 194 -17.15 15.12 13.35
C PHE A 194 -17.11 15.11 14.89
N LYS A 195 -18.18 14.59 15.53
CA LYS A 195 -18.24 14.39 16.97
C LYS A 195 -17.05 13.62 17.52
N SER A 196 -16.64 12.57 16.82
CA SER A 196 -15.45 11.78 17.09
C SER A 196 -15.05 10.94 15.89
N PHE A 197 -13.83 10.40 15.92
CA PHE A 197 -13.34 9.43 14.97
C PHE A 197 -13.08 8.09 15.64
N LYS A 198 -13.64 7.01 15.08
CA LYS A 198 -13.42 5.64 15.52
C LYS A 198 -12.44 4.95 14.57
N SER A 199 -11.25 4.57 15.07
CA SER A 199 -10.31 3.76 14.31
C SER A 199 -10.85 2.34 14.16
N LEU A 200 -10.92 1.89 12.91
CA LEU A 200 -11.44 0.60 12.47
C LEU A 200 -10.44 -0.01 11.48
N ASP A 201 -10.83 -1.08 10.76
CA ASP A 201 -10.03 -1.63 9.68
C ASP A 201 -10.15 -0.82 8.37
N VAL A 202 -9.41 -1.23 7.34
CA VAL A 202 -9.34 -0.55 6.04
C VAL A 202 -10.52 -0.98 5.18
N GLY A 203 -11.68 -0.38 5.40
CA GLY A 203 -12.93 -0.69 4.67
C GLY A 203 -13.44 -2.13 4.86
N GLY A 204 -12.94 -2.85 5.84
CA GLY A 204 -13.23 -4.26 6.04
C GLY A 204 -14.46 -4.53 6.93
N PRO A 205 -14.58 -5.80 7.42
CA PRO A 205 -15.75 -6.24 8.17
C PRO A 205 -16.03 -5.46 9.46
N LEU A 206 -15.00 -4.94 10.13
CA LEU A 206 -15.19 -4.13 11.35
C LEU A 206 -15.80 -2.78 11.02
N THR A 207 -15.35 -2.13 9.93
CA THR A 207 -15.90 -0.86 9.45
C THR A 207 -17.34 -1.04 8.99
N LEU A 208 -17.61 -2.06 8.19
CA LEU A 208 -18.96 -2.39 7.73
C LEU A 208 -19.91 -2.67 8.90
N SER A 209 -19.50 -3.53 9.84
CA SER A 209 -20.30 -3.86 11.02
C SER A 209 -20.58 -2.63 11.89
N ALA A 210 -19.59 -1.77 12.10
CA ALA A 210 -19.75 -0.55 12.87
C ALA A 210 -20.76 0.42 12.21
N LEU A 211 -20.76 0.52 10.86
CA LEU A 211 -21.69 1.35 10.10
C LEU A 211 -23.11 0.77 10.15
N LEU A 212 -23.29 -0.53 9.91
CA LEU A 212 -24.60 -1.18 9.90
C LEU A 212 -25.26 -1.23 11.29
N ASN A 213 -24.47 -1.28 12.37
CA ASN A 213 -24.95 -1.26 13.75
C ASN A 213 -25.01 0.15 14.37
N ASP A 214 -24.94 1.21 13.55
CA ASP A 214 -25.00 2.61 13.97
C ASP A 214 -23.97 3.02 15.04
N GLN A 215 -22.85 2.27 15.13
CA GLN A 215 -21.73 2.64 16.00
C GLN A 215 -20.92 3.80 15.40
N VAL A 216 -20.94 3.94 14.09
CA VAL A 216 -20.53 5.11 13.31
C VAL A 216 -21.62 5.43 12.31
N GLN A 217 -21.87 6.71 12.00
CA GLN A 217 -22.89 7.14 11.07
C GLN A 217 -22.35 7.43 9.68
N ALA A 218 -21.04 7.65 9.57
CA ALA A 218 -20.31 7.77 8.34
C ALA A 218 -19.02 6.94 8.44
N ALA A 219 -18.57 6.33 7.36
CA ALA A 219 -17.35 5.52 7.36
C ALA A 219 -16.61 5.59 6.03
N ASN A 220 -15.30 5.35 6.07
CA ASN A 220 -14.52 5.10 4.89
C ASN A 220 -14.84 3.70 4.35
N LEU A 221 -15.31 3.65 3.11
CA LEU A 221 -15.41 2.45 2.30
C LEU A 221 -14.81 2.72 0.91
N PHE A 222 -14.57 1.67 0.16
CA PHE A 222 -13.99 1.74 -1.17
C PHE A 222 -15.04 1.52 -2.24
N SER A 223 -14.90 2.17 -3.40
CA SER A 223 -15.87 2.12 -4.50
C SER A 223 -16.04 0.72 -5.11
N THR A 224 -15.11 -0.19 -4.89
CA THR A 224 -15.13 -1.58 -5.33
C THR A 224 -15.69 -2.55 -4.30
N ASP A 225 -16.10 -2.06 -3.10
CA ASP A 225 -16.62 -2.91 -2.04
C ASP A 225 -18.03 -3.44 -2.41
N PRO A 226 -18.20 -4.76 -2.56
CA PRO A 226 -19.49 -5.37 -2.86
C PRO A 226 -20.53 -5.17 -1.75
N ALA A 227 -20.11 -4.88 -0.53
CA ALA A 227 -20.97 -4.61 0.60
C ALA A 227 -21.84 -3.34 0.41
N ILE A 228 -21.39 -2.41 -0.44
CA ILE A 228 -22.15 -1.18 -0.76
C ILE A 228 -23.50 -1.55 -1.36
N ALA A 229 -23.51 -2.33 -2.43
CA ALA A 229 -24.75 -2.78 -3.08
C ALA A 229 -25.53 -3.77 -2.23
N ALA A 230 -24.83 -4.71 -1.56
CA ALA A 230 -25.46 -5.75 -0.75
C ALA A 230 -26.21 -5.22 0.49
N ASN A 231 -25.77 -4.09 1.05
CA ASN A 231 -26.36 -3.48 2.24
C ASN A 231 -27.02 -2.13 1.98
N ASP A 232 -27.27 -1.79 0.70
CA ASP A 232 -27.91 -0.54 0.30
C ASP A 232 -27.24 0.71 0.92
N LEU A 233 -25.91 0.71 0.96
CA LEU A 233 -25.10 1.83 1.43
C LEU A 233 -24.99 2.91 0.36
N ILE A 234 -24.80 4.15 0.79
CA ILE A 234 -24.62 5.30 -0.09
C ILE A 234 -23.20 5.84 0.09
N ILE A 235 -22.41 5.84 -0.97
CA ILE A 235 -21.20 6.65 -1.03
C ILE A 235 -21.61 8.08 -1.39
N LEU A 236 -21.25 9.04 -0.53
CA LEU A 236 -21.56 10.44 -0.75
C LEU A 236 -20.66 11.00 -1.86
N GLU A 237 -21.25 11.80 -2.75
CA GLU A 237 -20.52 12.39 -3.88
C GLU A 237 -19.47 13.39 -3.39
N ASP A 238 -18.24 13.25 -3.89
CA ASP A 238 -17.12 14.14 -3.61
C ASP A 238 -17.07 15.30 -4.63
N ILE A 239 -17.89 16.31 -4.43
CA ILE A 239 -17.99 17.49 -5.34
C ILE A 239 -16.79 18.45 -5.27
N LYS A 240 -15.83 18.23 -4.36
CA LYS A 240 -14.63 19.07 -4.21
C LYS A 240 -13.34 18.34 -4.54
N ASN A 241 -13.44 17.11 -5.05
CA ASN A 241 -12.32 16.26 -5.43
C ASN A 241 -11.30 16.07 -4.28
N LEU A 242 -11.78 15.73 -3.09
CA LEU A 242 -10.92 15.32 -1.98
C LEU A 242 -10.18 14.04 -2.34
N PHE A 243 -10.86 13.14 -3.05
CA PHE A 243 -10.31 11.88 -3.53
C PHE A 243 -9.88 12.02 -4.99
N PRO A 244 -8.58 12.05 -5.29
CA PRO A 244 -8.10 12.05 -6.67
C PRO A 244 -8.35 10.70 -7.35
N ALA A 245 -8.19 10.63 -8.67
CA ALA A 245 -8.37 9.39 -9.42
C ALA A 245 -7.46 8.26 -8.90
N GLN A 246 -8.04 7.11 -8.63
CA GLN A 246 -7.41 5.96 -7.98
C GLN A 246 -7.20 4.80 -8.94
N ASN A 247 -6.60 5.07 -10.10
CA ASN A 247 -6.27 4.02 -11.05
C ASN A 247 -5.28 3.03 -10.43
N ILE A 248 -5.56 1.73 -10.60
CA ILE A 248 -4.61 0.68 -10.18
C ILE A 248 -3.36 0.78 -11.05
N VAL A 249 -2.20 0.79 -10.42
CA VAL A 249 -0.92 0.96 -11.11
C VAL A 249 0.18 0.08 -10.50
N PRO A 250 0.97 -0.66 -11.31
CA PRO A 250 2.15 -1.34 -10.82
C PRO A 250 3.24 -0.31 -10.49
N VAL A 251 3.70 -0.26 -9.23
CA VAL A 251 4.85 0.56 -8.79
C VAL A 251 5.97 -0.38 -8.37
N MET A 252 7.17 -0.19 -8.93
CA MET A 252 8.23 -1.16 -8.72
C MET A 252 9.63 -0.56 -8.73
N ALA A 253 10.57 -1.33 -8.18
CA ALA A 253 11.99 -1.02 -8.24
C ALA A 253 12.48 -0.99 -9.70
N LYS A 254 13.06 0.13 -10.12
CA LYS A 254 13.56 0.36 -11.49
C LYS A 254 14.58 -0.72 -11.92
N ALA A 255 15.39 -1.21 -10.98
CA ALA A 255 16.37 -2.26 -11.24
C ALA A 255 15.77 -3.61 -11.65
N LYS A 256 14.49 -3.84 -11.42
CA LYS A 256 13.74 -5.07 -11.76
C LYS A 256 12.97 -4.95 -13.07
N VAL A 257 12.93 -3.77 -13.67
CA VAL A 257 12.21 -3.51 -14.93
C VAL A 257 12.99 -4.10 -16.10
N ASN A 258 12.30 -4.86 -16.92
CA ASN A 258 12.77 -5.33 -18.23
C ASN A 258 11.56 -5.51 -19.17
N ASP A 259 11.80 -5.78 -20.43
CA ASP A 259 10.75 -5.88 -21.45
C ASP A 259 9.67 -6.91 -21.10
N THR A 260 10.05 -8.07 -20.57
CA THR A 260 9.09 -9.13 -20.20
C THR A 260 8.23 -8.69 -19.03
N VAL A 261 8.83 -8.10 -18.00
CA VAL A 261 8.10 -7.56 -16.82
C VAL A 261 7.14 -6.48 -17.27
N THR A 262 7.61 -5.49 -18.02
CA THR A 262 6.78 -4.38 -18.50
C THR A 262 5.59 -4.87 -19.33
N LYS A 263 5.84 -5.68 -20.37
CA LYS A 263 4.78 -6.21 -21.23
C LYS A 263 3.75 -7.04 -20.46
N THR A 264 4.20 -7.81 -19.47
CA THR A 264 3.31 -8.65 -18.66
C THR A 264 2.41 -7.81 -17.79
N LEU A 265 2.97 -6.86 -17.04
CA LEU A 265 2.20 -6.01 -16.13
C LEU A 265 1.32 -5.01 -16.88
N ASP A 266 1.78 -4.48 -18.02
CA ASP A 266 0.96 -3.63 -18.88
C ASP A 266 -0.23 -4.40 -19.47
N ALA A 267 -0.06 -5.69 -19.80
CA ALA A 267 -1.15 -6.54 -20.27
C ALA A 267 -2.18 -6.78 -19.15
N VAL A 268 -1.74 -6.98 -17.91
CA VAL A 268 -2.65 -7.04 -16.73
C VAL A 268 -3.39 -5.72 -16.57
N SER A 269 -2.68 -4.59 -16.60
CA SER A 269 -3.30 -3.25 -16.49
C SER A 269 -4.32 -2.98 -17.58
N ALA A 270 -4.04 -3.40 -18.83
CA ALA A 270 -4.95 -3.22 -19.97
C ALA A 270 -6.24 -4.05 -19.86
N ALA A 271 -6.17 -5.22 -19.21
CA ALA A 271 -7.31 -6.11 -19.04
C ALA A 271 -8.17 -5.78 -17.82
N LEU A 272 -7.59 -5.20 -16.77
CA LEU A 272 -8.26 -4.99 -15.49
C LEU A 272 -9.28 -3.85 -15.56
N THR A 273 -10.51 -4.11 -15.12
CA THR A 273 -11.59 -3.12 -15.04
C THR A 273 -12.11 -2.97 -13.59
N THR A 274 -12.74 -1.85 -13.27
CA THR A 274 -13.42 -1.66 -11.97
C THR A 274 -14.47 -2.73 -11.71
N LYS A 275 -15.16 -3.20 -12.77
CA LYS A 275 -16.13 -4.29 -12.65
C LYS A 275 -15.46 -5.60 -12.22
N ASP A 276 -14.26 -5.90 -12.74
CA ASP A 276 -13.51 -7.08 -12.31
C ASP A 276 -13.16 -6.99 -10.83
N LEU A 277 -12.71 -5.82 -10.35
CA LEU A 277 -12.42 -5.60 -8.93
C LEU A 277 -13.66 -5.89 -8.06
N ILE A 278 -14.83 -5.33 -8.40
CA ILE A 278 -16.09 -5.56 -7.66
C ILE A 278 -16.42 -7.06 -7.61
N VAL A 279 -16.34 -7.76 -8.76
CA VAL A 279 -16.65 -9.18 -8.83
C VAL A 279 -15.65 -10.00 -8.01
N MET A 280 -14.36 -9.72 -8.16
CA MET A 280 -13.30 -10.43 -7.44
C MET A 280 -13.38 -10.18 -5.91
N ASN A 281 -13.63 -8.94 -5.50
CA ASN A 281 -13.84 -8.60 -4.08
C ASN A 281 -15.08 -9.31 -3.50
N GLY A 282 -16.14 -9.46 -4.29
CA GLY A 282 -17.31 -10.25 -3.90
C GLY A 282 -16.98 -11.72 -3.65
N ARG A 283 -16.08 -12.30 -4.42
CA ARG A 283 -15.60 -13.67 -4.23
C ARG A 283 -14.75 -13.79 -2.95
N LEU A 284 -13.86 -12.81 -2.71
CA LEU A 284 -13.07 -12.78 -1.47
C LEU A 284 -13.96 -12.63 -0.23
N ALA A 285 -15.02 -11.83 -0.30
CA ALA A 285 -16.01 -11.70 0.77
C ALA A 285 -16.75 -13.02 1.05
N ASN A 286 -16.85 -13.91 0.05
CA ASN A 286 -17.38 -15.27 0.18
C ASN A 286 -16.30 -16.32 0.54
N HIS A 287 -15.11 -15.87 0.98
CA HIS A 287 -13.98 -16.70 1.42
C HIS A 287 -13.29 -17.51 0.33
N ASP A 288 -13.42 -17.15 -0.94
CA ASP A 288 -12.57 -17.70 -1.99
C ASP A 288 -11.11 -17.29 -1.75
N SER A 289 -10.17 -18.18 -2.06
CA SER A 289 -8.75 -17.86 -1.88
C SER A 289 -8.24 -16.90 -2.96
N PHE A 290 -7.25 -16.07 -2.64
CA PHE A 290 -6.58 -15.19 -3.59
C PHE A 290 -6.05 -15.97 -4.81
N ASP A 291 -5.48 -17.15 -4.59
CA ASP A 291 -4.94 -18.00 -5.63
C ASP A 291 -5.97 -18.42 -6.66
N VAL A 292 -7.13 -18.87 -6.20
CA VAL A 292 -8.23 -19.32 -7.08
C VAL A 292 -8.79 -18.14 -7.86
N VAL A 293 -9.08 -17.03 -7.19
CA VAL A 293 -9.64 -15.84 -7.85
C VAL A 293 -8.67 -15.28 -8.88
N ALA A 294 -7.38 -15.17 -8.54
CA ALA A 294 -6.34 -14.66 -9.44
C ALA A 294 -6.15 -15.57 -10.67
N GLU A 295 -6.09 -16.89 -10.48
CA GLU A 295 -5.89 -17.85 -11.55
C GLU A 295 -7.04 -17.88 -12.55
N GLU A 296 -8.27 -17.86 -12.06
CA GLU A 296 -9.46 -17.81 -12.92
C GLU A 296 -9.56 -16.49 -13.70
N TRP A 297 -9.24 -15.36 -13.06
CA TRP A 297 -9.22 -14.06 -13.73
C TRP A 297 -8.14 -14.03 -14.84
N LEU A 298 -6.91 -14.48 -14.53
CA LEU A 298 -5.80 -14.57 -15.51
C LEU A 298 -6.15 -15.48 -16.67
N THR A 299 -6.75 -16.64 -16.39
CA THR A 299 -7.20 -17.61 -17.43
C THR A 299 -8.26 -17.00 -18.33
N THR A 300 -9.25 -16.33 -17.77
CA THR A 300 -10.32 -15.66 -18.51
C THR A 300 -9.77 -14.60 -19.47
N HIS A 301 -8.72 -13.89 -19.07
CA HIS A 301 -8.09 -12.84 -19.86
C HIS A 301 -6.89 -13.34 -20.69
N LYS A 302 -6.56 -14.66 -20.66
CA LYS A 302 -5.45 -15.29 -21.38
C LYS A 302 -4.08 -14.70 -21.03
N LEU A 303 -3.87 -14.43 -19.72
CA LEU A 303 -2.66 -13.82 -19.17
C LEU A 303 -1.79 -14.82 -18.39
N ASN A 304 -2.20 -16.07 -18.30
CA ASN A 304 -1.48 -17.19 -17.68
C ASN A 304 -0.50 -17.88 -18.66
#